data_7268463515952333a00817d58cfdf027
#
_entry.id   7268463515952333a00817d58cfdf027
#
_cell.length_a   1.000
_cell.length_b   1.000
_cell.length_c   1.000
_cell.angle_alpha   90.00
_cell.angle_beta   90.00
_cell.angle_gamma   90.00
#
_symmetry.space_group_name_H-M   'P 1'
#
loop_
_entity.id
_entity.type
_entity.pdbx_description
1 polymer ?
#
loop_
_entity_poly.entity_id
_entity_poly.type
_entity_poly.pdbx_seq_one_letter_code
_entity_poly.pdbx_strand_id
1 'polypeptide(L)'
;MGREIYDIINDMAEVLNAPQMQKLQEMLVKRLSENTVSDYLQTTNMDFLDMFLTAKHLEGCSDKTIRYYRCNIEKMLDTINIPVIKITTEMLRKYLVEYQTINNCGKVTIDNIRRSLSTFFSWLEEEDYIIKSPMKRIHKVKTTVIVKDTIPDEKIEILRDNCNNLRDRAMIDFLLSTGIRVGELVRLNIDDIDFSERECVVYGKGDKERKAYFDAKTKIHLLNYIESRTDNNIALFVSLNKPYSRLTESGVELRLREMGKKLGVEKVHPHKFRRTMATRAIEKGMPIEQVQKILGHEQIDTTLRYAMVNQNNVKLSHRKYIS
;
A
#
# COMPACT_ATOMS: atom_id res chain seq x y z
N MET A 1 -10.81 13.82 -31.67
CA MET A 1 -9.93 13.11 -32.64
C MET A 1 -10.37 11.68 -32.95
N GLY A 2 -10.54 10.75 -32.03
CA GLY A 2 -10.96 9.37 -32.35
C GLY A 2 -12.38 9.26 -32.98
N ARG A 3 -13.31 10.07 -32.56
CA ARG A 3 -14.70 10.10 -33.08
C ARG A 3 -14.77 10.68 -34.48
N GLU A 4 -14.09 11.78 -34.74
CA GLU A 4 -14.01 12.46 -36.03
C GLU A 4 -13.36 11.58 -37.10
N ILE A 5 -12.34 10.81 -36.74
CA ILE A 5 -11.67 9.85 -37.66
C ILE A 5 -12.62 8.70 -38.00
N TYR A 6 -13.39 8.21 -37.01
CA TYR A 6 -14.36 7.16 -37.21
C TYR A 6 -15.50 7.62 -38.15
N ASP A 7 -15.94 8.86 -37.98
CA ASP A 7 -16.96 9.48 -38.81
C ASP A 7 -16.45 9.66 -40.26
N ILE A 8 -15.22 10.15 -40.44
CA ILE A 8 -14.57 10.26 -41.77
C ILE A 8 -14.43 8.87 -42.42
N ILE A 9 -14.02 7.84 -41.70
CA ILE A 9 -13.88 6.48 -42.23
C ILE A 9 -15.24 5.92 -42.65
N ASN A 10 -16.29 6.17 -41.86
CA ASN A 10 -17.63 5.74 -42.17
C ASN A 10 -18.22 6.47 -43.40
N ASP A 11 -18.04 7.79 -43.46
CA ASP A 11 -18.51 8.61 -44.61
C ASP A 11 -17.80 8.19 -45.91
N MET A 12 -16.52 7.86 -45.84
CA MET A 12 -15.74 7.42 -46.99
C MET A 12 -15.98 5.96 -47.38
N ALA A 13 -16.54 5.13 -46.49
CA ALA A 13 -16.89 3.74 -46.78
C ALA A 13 -18.01 3.62 -47.82
N GLU A 14 -18.83 4.65 -47.97
CA GLU A 14 -19.87 4.69 -49.01
C GLU A 14 -19.35 5.09 -50.42
N VAL A 15 -18.13 5.67 -50.47
CA VAL A 15 -17.57 6.25 -51.71
C VAL A 15 -16.36 5.48 -52.23
N LEU A 16 -15.61 4.81 -51.34
CA LEU A 16 -14.34 4.13 -51.65
C LEU A 16 -14.50 2.60 -51.69
N ASN A 17 -13.80 1.97 -52.63
CA ASN A 17 -13.70 0.49 -52.65
C ASN A 17 -12.74 -0.02 -51.59
N ALA A 18 -12.76 -1.33 -51.31
CA ALA A 18 -11.99 -1.94 -50.24
C ALA A 18 -10.46 -1.66 -50.28
N PRO A 19 -9.76 -1.70 -51.43
CA PRO A 19 -8.34 -1.33 -51.53
C PRO A 19 -8.08 0.16 -51.26
N GLN A 20 -9.00 1.05 -51.67
CA GLN A 20 -8.90 2.49 -51.41
C GLN A 20 -9.12 2.81 -49.93
N MET A 21 -10.08 2.12 -49.27
CA MET A 21 -10.33 2.24 -47.85
C MET A 21 -9.12 1.78 -47.03
N GLN A 22 -8.49 0.68 -47.39
CA GLN A 22 -7.29 0.22 -46.73
C GLN A 22 -6.16 1.25 -46.85
N LYS A 23 -5.96 1.82 -48.04
CA LYS A 23 -4.98 2.86 -48.29
C LYS A 23 -5.26 4.16 -47.52
N LEU A 24 -6.54 4.55 -47.42
CA LEU A 24 -6.97 5.69 -46.61
C LEU A 24 -6.65 5.45 -45.13
N GLN A 25 -6.99 4.28 -44.60
CA GLN A 25 -6.70 3.92 -43.23
C GLN A 25 -5.18 3.93 -42.92
N GLU A 26 -4.37 3.35 -43.83
CA GLU A 26 -2.91 3.39 -43.72
C GLU A 26 -2.34 4.83 -43.73
N MET A 27 -2.87 5.69 -44.60
CA MET A 27 -2.48 7.10 -44.72
C MET A 27 -2.92 7.91 -43.50
N LEU A 28 -4.13 7.70 -42.99
CA LEU A 28 -4.61 8.37 -41.78
C LEU A 28 -3.79 7.96 -40.56
N VAL A 29 -3.55 6.67 -40.38
CA VAL A 29 -2.69 6.16 -39.31
C VAL A 29 -1.28 6.76 -39.43
N LYS A 30 -0.70 6.81 -40.62
CA LYS A 30 0.63 7.38 -40.83
C LYS A 30 0.68 8.88 -40.55
N ARG A 31 -0.24 9.67 -41.09
CA ARG A 31 -0.27 11.14 -40.87
C ARG A 31 -0.62 11.53 -39.44
N LEU A 32 -1.51 10.81 -38.81
CA LEU A 32 -1.87 11.07 -37.42
C LEU A 32 -0.75 10.69 -36.46
N SER A 33 -0.03 9.59 -36.74
CA SER A 33 1.17 9.25 -36.00
C SER A 33 2.31 10.24 -36.25
N GLU A 34 2.45 10.80 -37.46
CA GLU A 34 3.46 11.80 -37.78
C GLU A 34 3.13 13.18 -37.15
N ASN A 35 1.87 13.62 -37.13
CA ASN A 35 1.48 14.93 -36.55
C ASN A 35 1.49 14.88 -35.00
N THR A 36 1.02 13.80 -34.37
CA THR A 36 1.13 13.65 -32.92
C THR A 36 2.59 13.46 -32.45
N VAL A 37 3.44 12.85 -33.26
CA VAL A 37 4.87 12.68 -32.95
C VAL A 37 5.64 14.02 -33.11
N SER A 38 5.25 14.90 -34.03
CA SER A 38 5.98 16.16 -34.24
C SER A 38 5.77 17.16 -33.10
N ASP A 39 4.60 17.23 -32.51
CA ASP A 39 4.29 18.16 -31.40
C ASP A 39 4.95 17.73 -30.06
N TYR A 40 5.22 16.43 -29.87
CA TYR A 40 5.82 15.89 -28.65
C TYR A 40 7.31 15.51 -28.81
N LEU A 41 7.93 15.73 -29.98
CA LEU A 41 9.36 15.45 -30.23
C LEU A 41 10.31 16.28 -29.36
N GLN A 42 9.84 17.36 -28.74
CA GLN A 42 10.61 18.17 -27.79
C GLN A 42 10.37 17.73 -26.32
N THR A 43 9.32 16.96 -26.03
CA THR A 43 9.00 16.53 -24.67
C THR A 43 9.83 15.31 -24.30
N THR A 44 10.61 15.42 -23.26
CA THR A 44 11.45 14.31 -22.77
C THR A 44 10.64 13.29 -21.97
N ASN A 45 11.19 12.10 -21.79
CA ASN A 45 10.58 11.09 -20.92
C ASN A 45 10.37 11.61 -19.49
N MET A 46 11.27 12.48 -19.02
CA MET A 46 11.18 13.07 -17.69
C MET A 46 10.08 14.13 -17.60
N ASP A 47 9.85 14.89 -18.66
CA ASP A 47 8.74 15.87 -18.71
C ASP A 47 7.38 15.15 -18.60
N PHE A 48 7.19 14.03 -19.33
CA PHE A 48 5.99 13.19 -19.20
C PHE A 48 5.81 12.62 -17.78
N LEU A 49 6.91 12.21 -17.16
CA LEU A 49 6.87 11.73 -15.78
C LEU A 49 6.47 12.85 -14.82
N ASP A 50 7.06 14.03 -14.92
CA ASP A 50 6.78 15.16 -14.03
C ASP A 50 5.33 15.67 -14.21
N MET A 51 4.80 15.72 -15.44
CA MET A 51 3.39 16.02 -15.70
C MET A 51 2.46 14.98 -15.05
N PHE A 52 2.76 13.70 -15.21
CA PHE A 52 2.02 12.63 -14.57
C PHE A 52 2.01 12.76 -13.04
N LEU A 53 3.17 12.99 -12.43
CA LEU A 53 3.29 13.12 -10.98
C LEU A 53 2.55 14.35 -10.46
N THR A 54 2.56 15.44 -11.22
CA THR A 54 1.80 16.66 -10.92
C THR A 54 0.29 16.37 -10.96
N ALA A 55 -0.19 15.69 -11.99
CA ALA A 55 -1.58 15.27 -12.09
C ALA A 55 -2.00 14.38 -10.90
N LYS A 56 -1.17 13.38 -10.54
CA LYS A 56 -1.44 12.50 -9.39
C LYS A 56 -1.37 13.22 -8.05
N HIS A 57 -0.55 14.24 -7.91
CA HIS A 57 -0.51 15.09 -6.73
C HIS A 57 -1.82 15.90 -6.60
N LEU A 58 -2.28 16.50 -7.69
CA LEU A 58 -3.57 17.21 -7.76
C LEU A 58 -4.77 16.30 -7.43
N GLU A 59 -4.72 15.02 -7.85
CA GLU A 59 -5.71 13.99 -7.51
C GLU A 59 -5.68 13.57 -6.03
N GLY A 60 -4.80 14.15 -5.19
CA GLY A 60 -4.71 13.86 -3.76
C GLY A 60 -3.86 12.64 -3.40
N CYS A 61 -3.00 12.15 -4.29
CA CYS A 61 -2.05 11.12 -3.95
C CYS A 61 -1.04 11.61 -2.90
N SER A 62 -0.77 10.77 -1.89
CA SER A 62 0.24 11.10 -0.86
C SER A 62 1.65 11.19 -1.45
N ASP A 63 2.54 11.99 -0.83
CA ASP A 63 3.96 12.10 -1.22
C ASP A 63 4.67 10.74 -1.27
N LYS A 64 4.29 9.80 -0.39
CA LYS A 64 4.81 8.44 -0.40
C LYS A 64 4.41 7.68 -1.67
N THR A 65 3.18 7.87 -2.15
CA THR A 65 2.67 7.30 -3.40
C THR A 65 3.35 7.93 -4.61
N ILE A 66 3.49 9.26 -4.61
CA ILE A 66 4.18 10.01 -5.66
C ILE A 66 5.64 9.54 -5.81
N ARG A 67 6.37 9.44 -4.70
CA ARG A 67 7.76 8.91 -4.70
C ARG A 67 7.82 7.47 -5.20
N TYR A 68 6.83 6.65 -4.87
CA TYR A 68 6.76 5.26 -5.33
C TYR A 68 6.53 5.18 -6.84
N TYR A 69 5.63 6.01 -7.40
CA TYR A 69 5.44 6.11 -8.85
C TYR A 69 6.72 6.58 -9.54
N ARG A 70 7.31 7.68 -9.07
CA ARG A 70 8.56 8.22 -9.61
C ARG A 70 9.61 7.12 -9.71
N CYS A 71 9.95 6.48 -8.61
CA CYS A 71 11.00 5.47 -8.56
C CYS A 71 10.77 4.30 -9.54
N ASN A 72 9.53 3.80 -9.65
CA ASN A 72 9.24 2.67 -10.55
C ASN A 72 9.26 3.06 -12.03
N ILE A 73 8.77 4.27 -12.34
CA ILE A 73 8.67 4.75 -13.73
C ILE A 73 10.04 5.20 -14.23
N GLU A 74 10.80 5.99 -13.46
CA GLU A 74 12.18 6.38 -13.79
C GLU A 74 13.02 5.15 -14.11
N LYS A 75 13.01 4.15 -13.24
CA LYS A 75 13.78 2.93 -13.45
C LYS A 75 13.39 2.19 -14.74
N MET A 76 12.12 2.19 -15.11
CA MET A 76 11.66 1.63 -16.37
C MET A 76 12.13 2.45 -17.56
N LEU A 77 12.01 3.78 -17.50
CA LEU A 77 12.44 4.69 -18.56
C LEU A 77 13.95 4.59 -18.81
N ASP A 78 14.75 4.58 -17.74
CA ASP A 78 16.20 4.43 -17.81
C ASP A 78 16.63 3.07 -18.41
N THR A 79 15.91 2.00 -18.04
CA THR A 79 16.25 0.64 -18.52
C THR A 79 15.89 0.45 -19.98
N ILE A 80 14.71 0.93 -20.42
CA ILE A 80 14.26 0.77 -21.81
C ILE A 80 14.94 1.82 -22.72
N ASN A 81 15.20 3.02 -22.20
CA ASN A 81 15.96 4.09 -22.83
C ASN A 81 15.54 4.47 -24.26
N ILE A 82 14.23 4.58 -24.50
CA ILE A 82 13.63 5.10 -25.73
C ILE A 82 12.50 6.07 -25.38
N PRO A 83 12.02 6.92 -26.31
CA PRO A 83 10.87 7.75 -26.08
C PRO A 83 9.67 6.95 -25.58
N VAL A 84 9.04 7.39 -24.48
CA VAL A 84 7.96 6.66 -23.81
C VAL A 84 6.78 6.36 -24.73
N ILE A 85 6.48 7.24 -25.67
CA ILE A 85 5.43 7.09 -26.68
C ILE A 85 5.69 5.92 -27.66
N LYS A 86 6.93 5.44 -27.76
CA LYS A 86 7.35 4.31 -28.63
C LYS A 86 7.47 3.00 -27.86
N ILE A 87 7.27 2.98 -26.56
CA ILE A 87 7.36 1.77 -25.75
C ILE A 87 6.21 0.81 -26.09
N THR A 88 6.58 -0.43 -26.41
CA THR A 88 5.63 -1.48 -26.79
C THR A 88 5.30 -2.41 -25.61
N THR A 89 4.21 -3.16 -25.74
CA THR A 89 3.84 -4.21 -24.77
C THR A 89 4.94 -5.23 -24.56
N GLU A 90 5.67 -5.61 -25.62
CA GLU A 90 6.72 -6.63 -25.54
C GLU A 90 7.94 -6.13 -24.77
N MET A 91 8.34 -4.87 -24.97
CA MET A 91 9.41 -4.24 -24.19
C MET A 91 9.08 -4.21 -22.69
N LEU A 92 7.83 -3.89 -22.35
CA LEU A 92 7.39 -3.87 -20.94
C LEU A 92 7.34 -5.28 -20.32
N ARG A 93 6.94 -6.31 -21.10
CA ARG A 93 7.00 -7.70 -20.63
C ARG A 93 8.44 -8.12 -20.35
N LYS A 94 9.35 -7.83 -21.29
CA LYS A 94 10.78 -8.12 -21.13
C LYS A 94 11.35 -7.42 -19.91
N TYR A 95 11.10 -6.12 -19.76
CA TYR A 95 11.50 -5.34 -18.58
C TYR A 95 11.03 -5.96 -17.26
N LEU A 96 9.75 -6.34 -17.14
CA LEU A 96 9.22 -6.92 -15.91
C LEU A 96 9.86 -8.27 -15.56
N VAL A 97 10.14 -9.10 -16.57
CA VAL A 97 10.82 -10.40 -16.39
C VAL A 97 12.28 -10.20 -15.99
N GLU A 98 13.00 -9.34 -16.68
CA GLU A 98 14.41 -9.02 -16.37
C GLU A 98 14.53 -8.38 -14.99
N TYR A 99 13.64 -7.44 -14.65
CA TYR A 99 13.59 -6.83 -13.32
C TYR A 99 13.41 -7.88 -12.22
N GLN A 100 12.51 -8.84 -12.43
CA GLN A 100 12.29 -9.93 -11.47
C GLN A 100 13.55 -10.76 -11.26
N THR A 101 14.23 -11.12 -12.35
CA THR A 101 15.42 -11.96 -12.32
C THR A 101 16.61 -11.25 -11.67
N ILE A 102 16.90 -10.01 -12.11
CA ILE A 102 18.06 -9.25 -11.64
C ILE A 102 17.93 -8.89 -10.16
N ASN A 103 16.72 -8.47 -9.72
CA ASN A 103 16.51 -8.05 -8.33
C ASN A 103 16.04 -9.20 -7.42
N ASN A 104 15.94 -10.43 -7.93
CA ASN A 104 15.44 -11.60 -7.21
C ASN A 104 14.16 -11.30 -6.39
N CYS A 105 13.22 -10.60 -6.99
CA CYS A 105 12.03 -10.11 -6.27
C CYS A 105 10.80 -11.00 -6.50
N GLY A 106 9.91 -11.02 -5.50
CA GLY A 106 8.71 -11.84 -5.52
C GLY A 106 7.64 -11.33 -6.51
N LYS A 107 6.73 -12.23 -6.91
CA LYS A 107 5.60 -11.91 -7.82
C LYS A 107 4.75 -10.73 -7.35
N VAL A 108 4.59 -10.52 -6.04
CA VAL A 108 3.84 -9.38 -5.48
C VAL A 108 4.52 -8.05 -5.81
N THR A 109 5.85 -8.00 -5.72
CA THR A 109 6.63 -6.81 -6.07
C THR A 109 6.46 -6.48 -7.55
N ILE A 110 6.56 -7.48 -8.42
CA ILE A 110 6.34 -7.32 -9.87
C ILE A 110 4.92 -6.82 -10.17
N ASP A 111 3.88 -7.38 -9.52
CA ASP A 111 2.51 -6.88 -9.72
C ASP A 111 2.33 -5.42 -9.25
N ASN A 112 3.02 -5.01 -8.21
CA ASN A 112 2.99 -3.62 -7.75
C ASN A 112 3.69 -2.68 -8.75
N ILE A 113 4.85 -3.07 -9.30
CA ILE A 113 5.51 -2.32 -10.37
C ILE A 113 4.61 -2.24 -11.61
N ARG A 114 4.06 -3.40 -12.05
CA ARG A 114 3.09 -3.45 -13.14
C ARG A 114 1.93 -2.46 -12.96
N ARG A 115 1.39 -2.35 -11.74
CA ARG A 115 0.31 -1.39 -11.43
C ARG A 115 0.77 0.05 -11.59
N SER A 116 1.96 0.39 -11.08
CA SER A 116 2.52 1.74 -11.27
C SER A 116 2.67 2.10 -12.73
N LEU A 117 3.24 1.18 -13.53
CA LEU A 117 3.38 1.37 -14.97
C LEU A 117 2.01 1.44 -15.69
N SER A 118 1.06 0.58 -15.27
CA SER A 118 -0.30 0.61 -15.83
C SER A 118 -0.98 1.95 -15.59
N THR A 119 -0.84 2.54 -14.39
CA THR A 119 -1.40 3.85 -14.07
C THR A 119 -0.77 4.94 -14.93
N PHE A 120 0.54 4.91 -15.13
CA PHE A 120 1.26 5.87 -15.96
C PHE A 120 0.86 5.80 -17.43
N PHE A 121 0.87 4.60 -18.03
CA PHE A 121 0.49 4.44 -19.43
C PHE A 121 -1.02 4.63 -19.69
N SER A 122 -1.87 4.41 -18.68
CA SER A 122 -3.29 4.77 -18.78
C SER A 122 -3.48 6.29 -18.79
N TRP A 123 -2.73 7.00 -17.95
CA TRP A 123 -2.73 8.46 -17.96
C TRP A 123 -2.23 9.03 -19.30
N LEU A 124 -1.14 8.48 -19.87
CA LEU A 124 -0.66 8.89 -21.20
C LEU A 124 -1.72 8.66 -22.30
N GLU A 125 -2.55 7.62 -22.19
CA GLU A 125 -3.66 7.35 -23.10
C GLU A 125 -4.84 8.32 -22.85
N GLU A 126 -5.16 8.62 -21.60
CA GLU A 126 -6.23 9.55 -21.19
C GLU A 126 -5.93 11.00 -21.61
N GLU A 127 -4.65 11.39 -21.62
CA GLU A 127 -4.17 12.70 -22.10
C GLU A 127 -3.85 12.73 -23.61
N ASP A 128 -4.23 11.69 -24.34
CA ASP A 128 -4.02 11.57 -25.81
C ASP A 128 -2.55 11.58 -26.27
N TYR A 129 -1.57 11.39 -25.35
CA TYR A 129 -0.15 11.25 -25.72
C TYR A 129 0.16 9.95 -26.47
N ILE A 130 -0.62 8.91 -26.22
CA ILE A 130 -0.57 7.63 -26.92
C ILE A 130 -1.99 7.15 -27.26
N ILE A 131 -2.14 6.54 -28.42
CA ILE A 131 -3.45 6.03 -28.90
C ILE A 131 -3.97 4.90 -28.01
N LYS A 132 -3.08 4.06 -27.50
CA LYS A 132 -3.44 2.89 -26.70
C LYS A 132 -2.33 2.50 -25.73
N SER A 133 -2.69 2.34 -24.46
CA SER A 133 -1.75 1.90 -23.44
C SER A 133 -1.19 0.49 -23.73
N PRO A 134 0.15 0.34 -23.83
CA PRO A 134 0.79 -0.95 -24.02
C PRO A 134 0.62 -1.89 -22.82
N MET A 135 0.21 -1.37 -21.66
CA MET A 135 -0.06 -2.13 -20.44
C MET A 135 -1.40 -2.88 -20.46
N LYS A 136 -2.35 -2.54 -21.34
CA LYS A 136 -3.69 -3.20 -21.43
C LYS A 136 -3.61 -4.71 -21.64
N ARG A 137 -2.56 -5.19 -22.31
CA ARG A 137 -2.33 -6.63 -22.58
C ARG A 137 -1.44 -7.31 -21.53
N ILE A 138 -1.04 -6.60 -20.46
CA ILE A 138 -0.24 -7.16 -19.36
C ILE A 138 -1.14 -7.32 -18.14
N HIS A 139 -1.67 -8.53 -17.96
CA HIS A 139 -2.61 -8.84 -16.90
C HIS A 139 -1.92 -8.96 -15.53
N LYS A 140 -2.75 -8.95 -14.48
CA LYS A 140 -2.33 -9.14 -13.10
C LYS A 140 -1.51 -10.43 -12.95
N VAL A 141 -0.38 -10.31 -12.26
CA VAL A 141 0.46 -11.47 -11.94
C VAL A 141 -0.27 -12.33 -10.90
N LYS A 142 -0.50 -13.62 -11.23
CA LYS A 142 -1.12 -14.55 -10.28
C LYS A 142 -0.17 -14.78 -9.10
N THR A 143 -0.64 -14.43 -7.91
CA THR A 143 0.06 -14.64 -6.64
C THR A 143 -0.74 -15.59 -5.78
N THR A 144 -0.07 -16.53 -5.11
CA THR A 144 -0.71 -17.35 -4.08
C THR A 144 -1.03 -16.48 -2.86
N VAL A 145 -2.23 -16.65 -2.32
CA VAL A 145 -2.59 -16.04 -1.04
C VAL A 145 -1.87 -16.84 0.05
N ILE A 146 -0.81 -16.27 0.60
CA ILE A 146 -0.10 -16.86 1.74
C ILE A 146 -0.73 -16.30 3.00
N VAL A 147 -1.23 -17.19 3.84
CA VAL A 147 -1.63 -16.85 5.20
C VAL A 147 -0.37 -16.51 5.99
N LYS A 148 -0.29 -15.27 6.46
CA LYS A 148 0.89 -14.82 7.19
C LYS A 148 0.72 -15.12 8.68
N ASP A 149 1.79 -15.59 9.33
CA ASP A 149 1.79 -15.97 10.75
C ASP A 149 1.50 -14.81 11.70
N THR A 150 0.88 -15.11 12.81
CA THR A 150 0.70 -14.27 14.00
C THR A 150 1.90 -14.41 14.94
N ILE A 151 1.92 -13.64 16.03
CA ILE A 151 2.87 -13.85 17.13
C ILE A 151 2.20 -14.80 18.13
N PRO A 152 2.79 -15.97 18.43
CA PRO A 152 2.29 -16.87 19.47
C PRO A 152 2.25 -16.19 20.84
N ASP A 153 1.36 -16.65 21.71
CA ASP A 153 1.12 -16.04 23.02
C ASP A 153 2.36 -16.05 23.88
N GLU A 154 3.08 -17.16 23.92
CA GLU A 154 4.33 -17.29 24.67
C GLU A 154 5.40 -16.33 24.18
N LYS A 155 5.46 -16.10 22.86
CA LYS A 155 6.42 -15.15 22.28
C LYS A 155 6.07 -13.70 22.60
N ILE A 156 4.79 -13.39 22.79
CA ILE A 156 4.35 -12.06 23.25
C ILE A 156 4.79 -11.83 24.69
N GLU A 157 4.58 -12.80 25.58
CA GLU A 157 5.02 -12.69 26.98
C GLU A 157 6.55 -12.57 27.05
N ILE A 158 7.29 -13.35 26.27
CA ILE A 158 8.76 -13.21 26.18
C ILE A 158 9.15 -11.78 25.74
N LEU A 159 8.45 -11.21 24.74
CA LEU A 159 8.71 -9.81 24.32
C LEU A 159 8.43 -8.81 25.44
N ARG A 160 7.34 -8.99 26.21
CA ARG A 160 6.95 -8.13 27.33
C ARG A 160 7.92 -8.19 28.49
N ASP A 161 8.30 -9.39 28.90
CA ASP A 161 9.16 -9.61 30.07
C ASP A 161 10.59 -9.15 29.83
N ASN A 162 11.01 -9.12 28.57
CA ASN A 162 12.34 -8.66 28.18
C ASN A 162 12.39 -7.20 27.70
N CYS A 163 11.33 -6.41 27.94
CA CYS A 163 11.37 -4.97 27.75
C CYS A 163 12.24 -4.30 28.82
N ASN A 164 13.38 -3.76 28.44
CA ASN A 164 14.32 -3.10 29.36
C ASN A 164 13.86 -1.69 29.78
N ASN A 165 12.75 -1.18 29.23
CA ASN A 165 12.23 0.14 29.53
C ASN A 165 10.69 0.17 29.41
N LEU A 166 10.08 1.09 30.12
CA LEU A 166 8.62 1.23 30.19
C LEU A 166 7.99 1.63 28.87
N ARG A 167 8.68 2.44 28.05
CA ARG A 167 8.21 2.87 26.73
C ARG A 167 7.95 1.67 25.81
N ASP A 168 8.92 0.79 25.67
CA ASP A 168 8.83 -0.34 24.75
C ASP A 168 7.74 -1.32 25.19
N ARG A 169 7.59 -1.51 26.51
CA ARG A 169 6.52 -2.33 27.08
C ARG A 169 5.14 -1.73 26.79
N ALA A 170 4.96 -0.45 27.07
CA ALA A 170 3.73 0.28 26.77
C ALA A 170 3.40 0.25 25.26
N MET A 171 4.40 0.43 24.40
CA MET A 171 4.24 0.41 22.94
C MET A 171 3.80 -0.97 22.42
N ILE A 172 4.37 -2.07 22.92
CA ILE A 172 3.97 -3.44 22.56
C ILE A 172 2.53 -3.69 22.94
N ASP A 173 2.16 -3.38 24.18
CA ASP A 173 0.80 -3.61 24.66
C ASP A 173 -0.20 -2.73 23.92
N PHE A 174 0.13 -1.48 23.62
CA PHE A 174 -0.72 -0.60 22.87
C PHE A 174 -0.95 -1.10 21.43
N LEU A 175 0.10 -1.56 20.74
CA LEU A 175 -0.02 -2.16 19.42
C LEU A 175 -0.87 -3.45 19.42
N LEU A 176 -0.71 -4.29 20.46
CA LEU A 176 -1.47 -5.54 20.61
C LEU A 176 -2.93 -5.30 20.94
N SER A 177 -3.22 -4.34 21.80
CA SER A 177 -4.57 -4.07 22.26
C SER A 177 -5.40 -3.34 21.22
N THR A 178 -4.82 -2.28 20.61
CA THR A 178 -5.53 -1.42 19.66
C THR A 178 -5.51 -1.90 18.22
N GLY A 179 -4.46 -2.62 17.83
CA GLY A 179 -4.22 -3.01 16.45
C GLY A 179 -4.04 -1.84 15.47
N ILE A 180 -3.68 -0.65 15.93
CA ILE A 180 -3.46 0.53 15.09
C ILE A 180 -2.28 0.36 14.11
N ARG A 181 -2.25 1.18 13.06
CA ARG A 181 -1.11 1.23 12.14
C ARG A 181 0.05 1.99 12.75
N VAL A 182 1.29 1.67 12.35
CA VAL A 182 2.47 2.37 12.85
C VAL A 182 2.41 3.89 12.57
N GLY A 183 1.90 4.29 11.41
CA GLY A 183 1.72 5.71 11.09
C GLY A 183 0.68 6.40 11.97
N GLU A 184 -0.35 5.70 12.43
CA GLU A 184 -1.33 6.19 13.40
C GLU A 184 -0.66 6.32 14.79
N LEU A 185 0.10 5.29 15.22
CA LEU A 185 0.81 5.28 16.50
C LEU A 185 1.73 6.48 16.68
N VAL A 186 2.55 6.77 15.68
CA VAL A 186 3.56 7.83 15.81
C VAL A 186 2.97 9.25 15.76
N ARG A 187 1.75 9.41 15.29
CA ARG A 187 1.06 10.69 15.27
C ARG A 187 0.37 11.03 16.59
N LEU A 188 0.05 10.03 17.41
CA LEU A 188 -0.65 10.24 18.68
C LEU A 188 0.12 11.15 19.63
N ASN A 189 -0.61 12.03 20.28
CA ASN A 189 -0.20 12.84 21.42
C ASN A 189 -0.72 12.20 22.71
N ILE A 190 -0.22 12.66 23.85
CA ILE A 190 -0.72 12.21 25.16
C ILE A 190 -2.19 12.62 25.32
N ASP A 191 -2.55 13.83 24.87
CA ASP A 191 -3.91 14.38 25.01
C ASP A 191 -4.94 13.69 24.11
N ASP A 192 -4.50 12.91 23.10
CA ASP A 192 -5.40 12.12 22.26
C ASP A 192 -5.91 10.85 22.96
N ILE A 193 -5.40 10.53 24.17
CA ILE A 193 -5.72 9.32 24.92
C ILE A 193 -6.75 9.61 26.02
N ASP A 194 -7.94 9.04 25.88
CA ASP A 194 -8.91 8.97 26.95
C ASP A 194 -8.64 7.76 27.84
N PHE A 195 -8.00 8.00 28.99
CA PHE A 195 -7.70 6.96 29.95
C PHE A 195 -8.91 6.47 30.74
N SER A 196 -10.01 7.26 30.84
CA SER A 196 -11.23 6.84 31.52
C SER A 196 -11.97 5.81 30.70
N GLU A 197 -12.24 6.13 29.45
CA GLU A 197 -12.94 5.24 28.49
C GLU A 197 -12.00 4.22 27.84
N ARG A 198 -10.69 4.37 28.01
CA ARG A 198 -9.65 3.52 27.39
C ARG A 198 -9.75 3.48 25.86
N GLU A 199 -9.87 4.66 25.28
CA GLU A 199 -9.95 4.85 23.85
C GLU A 199 -9.05 5.98 23.35
N CYS A 200 -8.80 6.05 22.07
CA CYS A 200 -8.19 7.18 21.40
C CYS A 200 -8.76 7.33 19.98
N VAL A 201 -8.71 8.55 19.46
CA VAL A 201 -9.06 8.81 18.06
C VAL A 201 -7.81 8.72 17.21
N VAL A 202 -7.87 7.95 16.12
CA VAL A 202 -6.77 7.82 15.17
C VAL A 202 -7.23 8.18 13.75
N TYR A 203 -6.35 8.82 12.99
CA TYR A 203 -6.59 9.26 11.63
C TYR A 203 -5.98 8.27 10.64
N GLY A 204 -6.83 7.63 9.84
CA GLY A 204 -6.45 6.69 8.81
C GLY A 204 -6.07 7.34 7.48
N LYS A 205 -6.01 6.54 6.42
CA LYS A 205 -5.79 7.03 5.05
C LYS A 205 -6.97 7.92 4.62
N GLY A 206 -6.66 9.12 4.11
CA GLY A 206 -7.65 10.11 3.70
C GLY A 206 -8.34 10.81 4.88
N ASP A 207 -7.61 11.00 5.99
CA ASP A 207 -8.05 11.67 7.22
C ASP A 207 -9.36 11.13 7.82
N LYS A 208 -9.69 9.87 7.54
CA LYS A 208 -10.85 9.21 8.14
C LYS A 208 -10.56 8.90 9.60
N GLU A 209 -11.35 9.49 10.48
CA GLU A 209 -11.30 9.23 11.90
C GLU A 209 -11.87 7.86 12.26
N ARG A 210 -11.27 7.22 13.26
CA ARG A 210 -11.85 6.07 13.93
C ARG A 210 -11.38 5.99 15.37
N LYS A 211 -12.22 5.43 16.23
CA LYS A 211 -11.83 5.08 17.60
C LYS A 211 -11.00 3.82 17.62
N ALA A 212 -9.97 3.79 18.45
CA ALA A 212 -9.21 2.62 18.80
C ALA A 212 -9.30 2.42 20.31
N TYR A 213 -9.47 1.16 20.74
CA TYR A 213 -9.72 0.79 22.13
C TYR A 213 -8.55 0.01 22.69
N PHE A 214 -8.24 0.21 23.97
CA PHE A 214 -7.19 -0.53 24.66
C PHE A 214 -7.64 -1.10 26.01
N ASP A 215 -7.00 -2.18 26.44
CA ASP A 215 -7.36 -2.88 27.67
C ASP A 215 -6.76 -2.21 28.93
N ALA A 216 -7.20 -2.69 30.10
CA ALA A 216 -6.75 -2.15 31.40
C ALA A 216 -5.24 -2.31 31.63
N LYS A 217 -4.63 -3.39 31.13
CA LYS A 217 -3.19 -3.65 31.20
C LYS A 217 -2.41 -2.59 30.44
N THR A 218 -2.85 -2.31 29.21
CA THR A 218 -2.27 -1.26 28.36
C THR A 218 -2.37 0.12 29.03
N LYS A 219 -3.53 0.44 29.62
CA LYS A 219 -3.70 1.68 30.41
C LYS A 219 -2.62 1.84 31.46
N ILE A 220 -2.44 0.82 32.31
CA ILE A 220 -1.43 0.85 33.39
C ILE A 220 -0.03 1.06 32.82
N HIS A 221 0.35 0.34 31.79
CA HIS A 221 1.69 0.45 31.22
C HIS A 221 1.92 1.80 30.51
N LEU A 222 0.89 2.39 29.89
CA LEU A 222 0.97 3.73 29.32
C LEU A 222 1.15 4.78 30.43
N LEU A 223 0.39 4.72 31.50
CA LEU A 223 0.52 5.66 32.62
C LEU A 223 1.90 5.57 33.25
N ASN A 224 2.37 4.38 33.57
CA ASN A 224 3.72 4.17 34.12
C ASN A 224 4.81 4.73 33.19
N TYR A 225 4.65 4.57 31.88
CA TYR A 225 5.58 5.14 30.91
C TYR A 225 5.52 6.66 30.92
N ILE A 226 4.33 7.26 30.85
CA ILE A 226 4.16 8.71 30.82
C ILE A 226 4.71 9.35 32.11
N GLU A 227 4.40 8.79 33.27
CA GLU A 227 4.92 9.24 34.57
C GLU A 227 6.46 9.16 34.66
N SER A 228 7.07 8.20 33.99
CA SER A 228 8.53 8.03 33.97
C SER A 228 9.24 9.00 33.03
N ARG A 229 8.51 9.77 32.22
CA ARG A 229 9.11 10.72 31.27
C ARG A 229 9.65 11.95 31.99
N THR A 230 10.77 12.44 31.49
CA THR A 230 11.45 13.66 32.00
C THR A 230 11.47 14.78 30.95
N ASP A 231 10.77 14.60 29.84
CA ASP A 231 10.64 15.57 28.74
C ASP A 231 9.24 16.19 28.71
N ASN A 232 9.10 17.30 27.96
CA ASN A 232 7.84 18.01 27.78
C ASN A 232 7.26 17.82 26.35
N ASN A 233 7.69 16.78 25.62
CA ASN A 233 7.19 16.54 24.28
C ASN A 233 5.75 16.02 24.35
N ILE A 234 4.86 16.62 23.56
CA ILE A 234 3.43 16.26 23.51
C ILE A 234 3.17 14.86 22.93
N ALA A 235 4.14 14.30 22.14
CA ALA A 235 3.99 13.01 21.51
C ALA A 235 3.78 11.90 22.53
N LEU A 236 2.88 10.94 22.24
CA LEU A 236 2.65 9.78 23.11
C LEU A 236 3.93 8.95 23.26
N PHE A 237 4.64 8.68 22.16
CA PHE A 237 5.90 7.92 22.19
C PHE A 237 7.07 8.74 21.66
N VAL A 238 8.13 8.81 22.47
CA VAL A 238 9.35 9.57 22.16
C VAL A 238 10.61 8.70 22.17
N SER A 239 11.69 9.21 21.59
CA SER A 239 13.03 8.62 21.71
C SER A 239 13.48 8.53 23.17
N LEU A 240 14.27 7.51 23.53
CA LEU A 240 14.89 7.40 24.86
C LEU A 240 16.10 8.30 25.02
N ASN A 241 16.63 8.83 23.93
CA ASN A 241 17.80 9.71 23.93
C ASN A 241 17.38 11.14 23.68
N LYS A 242 18.10 12.10 24.29
CA LYS A 242 17.91 13.54 23.99
C LYS A 242 18.07 13.79 22.48
N PRO A 243 17.28 14.67 21.90
CA PRO A 243 16.32 15.61 22.53
C PRO A 243 14.90 15.02 22.78
N TYR A 244 14.74 13.73 22.96
CA TYR A 244 13.44 13.04 23.18
C TYR A 244 12.41 13.33 22.09
N SER A 245 12.85 13.25 20.84
CA SER A 245 11.99 13.51 19.67
C SER A 245 10.89 12.46 19.54
N ARG A 246 9.75 12.86 18.97
CA ARG A 246 8.67 11.95 18.55
C ARG A 246 9.24 10.76 17.78
N LEU A 247 8.79 9.55 18.07
CA LEU A 247 9.20 8.37 17.31
C LEU A 247 8.71 8.46 15.85
N THR A 248 9.55 8.00 14.93
CA THR A 248 9.20 7.82 13.53
C THR A 248 8.71 6.40 13.25
N GLU A 249 7.99 6.19 12.14
CA GLU A 249 7.59 4.84 11.70
C GLU A 249 8.79 3.89 11.63
N SER A 250 9.88 4.34 11.00
CA SER A 250 11.12 3.57 10.87
C SER A 250 11.78 3.27 12.22
N GLY A 251 11.72 4.23 13.16
CA GLY A 251 12.24 4.03 14.51
C GLY A 251 11.49 2.95 15.27
N VAL A 252 10.17 2.93 15.21
CA VAL A 252 9.33 1.88 15.79
C VAL A 252 9.63 0.53 15.15
N GLU A 253 9.68 0.47 13.82
CA GLU A 253 9.95 -0.77 13.07
C GLU A 253 11.33 -1.34 13.38
N LEU A 254 12.37 -0.48 13.43
CA LEU A 254 13.73 -0.88 13.77
C LEU A 254 13.78 -1.44 15.19
N ARG A 255 13.19 -0.71 16.16
CA ARG A 255 13.19 -1.14 17.57
C ARG A 255 12.51 -2.50 17.76
N LEU A 256 11.34 -2.72 17.17
CA LEU A 256 10.64 -3.99 17.25
C LEU A 256 11.42 -5.13 16.59
N ARG A 257 12.08 -4.86 15.46
CA ARG A 257 12.94 -5.84 14.77
C ARG A 257 14.15 -6.25 15.62
N GLU A 258 14.82 -5.28 16.28
CA GLU A 258 15.95 -5.53 17.16
C GLU A 258 15.55 -6.38 18.38
N MET A 259 14.41 -6.03 19.00
CA MET A 259 13.87 -6.82 20.12
C MET A 259 13.55 -8.25 19.69
N GLY A 260 12.88 -8.43 18.56
CA GLY A 260 12.60 -9.74 18.02
C GLY A 260 13.86 -10.55 17.75
N LYS A 261 14.87 -9.94 17.09
CA LYS A 261 16.15 -10.59 16.80
C LYS A 261 16.86 -11.05 18.09
N LYS A 262 16.91 -10.17 19.10
CA LYS A 262 17.56 -10.48 20.39
C LYS A 262 16.92 -11.65 21.12
N LEU A 263 15.61 -11.81 20.99
CA LEU A 263 14.81 -12.82 21.70
C LEU A 263 14.46 -14.06 20.87
N GLY A 264 15.01 -14.19 19.66
CA GLY A 264 14.70 -15.30 18.78
C GLY A 264 13.22 -15.33 18.31
N VAL A 265 12.58 -14.16 18.27
CA VAL A 265 11.22 -14.00 17.76
C VAL A 265 11.30 -13.44 16.34
N GLU A 266 10.99 -14.27 15.36
CA GLU A 266 11.16 -13.89 13.96
C GLU A 266 10.17 -12.81 13.50
N LYS A 267 10.69 -11.88 12.68
CA LYS A 267 9.90 -10.88 11.92
C LYS A 267 8.92 -10.08 12.77
N VAL A 268 9.36 -9.58 13.93
CA VAL A 268 8.56 -8.68 14.77
C VAL A 268 8.48 -7.30 14.10
N HIS A 269 7.28 -6.87 13.78
CA HIS A 269 6.97 -5.58 13.16
C HIS A 269 5.53 -5.16 13.42
N PRO A 270 5.15 -3.87 13.33
CA PRO A 270 3.83 -3.37 13.73
C PRO A 270 2.65 -4.11 13.08
N HIS A 271 2.73 -4.40 11.78
CA HIS A 271 1.67 -5.14 11.09
C HIS A 271 1.46 -6.58 11.60
N LYS A 272 2.50 -7.20 12.21
CA LYS A 272 2.35 -8.53 12.80
C LYS A 272 1.55 -8.44 14.11
N PHE A 273 1.73 -7.39 14.92
CA PHE A 273 0.90 -7.12 16.11
C PHE A 273 -0.57 -6.90 15.73
N ARG A 274 -0.82 -6.03 14.75
CA ARG A 274 -2.18 -5.77 14.26
C ARG A 274 -2.87 -7.03 13.75
N ARG A 275 -2.15 -7.90 13.04
CA ARG A 275 -2.67 -9.20 12.59
C ARG A 275 -2.96 -10.11 13.77
N THR A 276 -2.07 -10.20 14.72
CA THR A 276 -2.25 -11.01 15.93
C THR A 276 -3.48 -10.58 16.70
N MET A 277 -3.68 -9.27 16.90
CA MET A 277 -4.90 -8.75 17.53
C MET A 277 -6.15 -9.15 16.76
N ALA A 278 -6.17 -8.95 15.44
CA ALA A 278 -7.32 -9.26 14.59
C ALA A 278 -7.66 -10.75 14.62
N THR A 279 -6.67 -11.62 14.47
CA THR A 279 -6.86 -13.07 14.52
C THR A 279 -7.40 -13.51 15.89
N ARG A 280 -6.81 -13.03 16.98
CA ARG A 280 -7.29 -13.33 18.35
C ARG A 280 -8.71 -12.83 18.60
N ALA A 281 -9.07 -11.65 18.09
CA ALA A 281 -10.43 -11.12 18.24
C ALA A 281 -11.44 -12.05 17.56
N ILE A 282 -11.14 -12.50 16.34
CA ILE A 282 -11.98 -13.45 15.60
C ILE A 282 -12.04 -14.83 16.31
N GLU A 283 -10.90 -15.33 16.80
CA GLU A 283 -10.82 -16.58 17.54
C GLU A 283 -11.64 -16.57 18.83
N LYS A 284 -11.72 -15.40 19.49
CA LYS A 284 -12.56 -15.18 20.68
C LYS A 284 -14.03 -14.94 20.35
N GLY A 285 -14.43 -14.99 19.08
CA GLY A 285 -15.81 -14.88 18.62
C GLY A 285 -16.28 -13.47 18.31
N MET A 286 -15.37 -12.48 18.18
CA MET A 286 -15.77 -11.14 17.74
C MET A 286 -16.22 -11.20 16.27
N PRO A 287 -17.42 -10.64 15.93
CA PRO A 287 -17.89 -10.56 14.55
C PRO A 287 -16.89 -9.85 13.65
N ILE A 288 -16.73 -10.35 12.42
CA ILE A 288 -15.71 -9.85 11.49
C ILE A 288 -15.93 -8.39 11.10
N GLU A 289 -17.18 -7.94 11.06
CA GLU A 289 -17.57 -6.56 10.79
C GLU A 289 -17.10 -5.62 11.92
N GLN A 290 -17.12 -6.08 13.17
CA GLN A 290 -16.57 -5.32 14.30
C GLN A 290 -15.05 -5.22 14.21
N VAL A 291 -14.38 -6.35 13.90
CA VAL A 291 -12.93 -6.35 13.65
C VAL A 291 -12.57 -5.42 12.49
N GLN A 292 -13.35 -5.43 11.41
CA GLN A 292 -13.17 -4.52 10.29
C GLN A 292 -13.23 -3.05 10.73
N LYS A 293 -14.23 -2.68 11.53
CA LYS A 293 -14.39 -1.30 12.08
C LYS A 293 -13.21 -0.91 12.96
N ILE A 294 -12.82 -1.77 13.91
CA ILE A 294 -11.68 -1.53 14.81
C ILE A 294 -10.41 -1.30 14.00
N LEU A 295 -10.19 -2.09 12.96
CA LEU A 295 -9.03 -1.96 12.10
C LEU A 295 -9.12 -0.79 11.11
N GLY A 296 -10.30 -0.29 10.80
CA GLY A 296 -10.51 0.72 9.75
C GLY A 296 -10.12 0.18 8.37
N HIS A 297 -10.62 -1.01 8.02
CA HIS A 297 -10.51 -1.55 6.68
C HIS A 297 -11.72 -1.15 5.83
N GLU A 298 -11.49 -0.50 4.70
CA GLU A 298 -12.56 -0.12 3.77
C GLU A 298 -13.22 -1.35 3.14
N GLN A 299 -12.42 -2.37 2.83
CA GLN A 299 -12.90 -3.62 2.22
C GLN A 299 -12.81 -4.77 3.21
N ILE A 300 -13.90 -5.53 3.32
CA ILE A 300 -14.00 -6.68 4.22
C ILE A 300 -13.00 -7.79 3.85
N ASP A 301 -12.66 -7.93 2.56
CA ASP A 301 -11.68 -8.90 2.05
C ASP A 301 -10.32 -8.79 2.74
N THR A 302 -9.95 -7.57 3.17
CA THR A 302 -8.72 -7.36 3.93
C THR A 302 -8.79 -7.99 5.32
N THR A 303 -9.97 -8.00 5.94
CA THR A 303 -10.22 -8.58 7.27
C THR A 303 -10.44 -10.10 7.17
N LEU A 304 -11.10 -10.58 6.12
CA LEU A 304 -11.31 -12.00 5.85
C LEU A 304 -10.00 -12.81 5.80
N ARG A 305 -8.89 -12.19 5.39
CA ARG A 305 -7.56 -12.83 5.40
C ARG A 305 -7.11 -13.25 6.80
N TYR A 306 -7.62 -12.62 7.86
CA TYR A 306 -7.34 -13.00 9.24
C TYR A 306 -8.23 -14.15 9.71
N ALA A 307 -9.44 -14.27 9.17
CA ALA A 307 -10.35 -15.38 9.47
C ALA A 307 -9.91 -16.69 8.81
N MET A 308 -9.18 -16.63 7.69
CA MET A 308 -8.68 -17.82 6.97
C MET A 308 -7.58 -18.60 7.72
N VAL A 309 -7.10 -18.08 8.85
CA VAL A 309 -5.94 -18.66 9.58
C VAL A 309 -6.30 -19.95 10.32
N ASN A 310 -7.59 -20.23 10.60
CA ASN A 310 -7.90 -21.33 11.52
C ASN A 310 -9.12 -22.19 11.10
N GLN A 311 -8.85 -23.35 10.47
CA GLN A 311 -9.88 -24.36 10.19
C GLN A 311 -10.50 -24.95 11.46
N ASN A 312 -9.82 -24.89 12.61
CA ASN A 312 -10.36 -25.35 13.89
C ASN A 312 -11.56 -24.52 14.33
N ASN A 313 -11.60 -23.22 13.99
CA ASN A 313 -12.74 -22.37 14.32
C ASN A 313 -14.01 -22.76 13.55
N VAL A 314 -13.89 -23.23 12.32
CA VAL A 314 -15.03 -23.73 11.55
C VAL A 314 -15.64 -24.96 12.24
N LYS A 315 -14.80 -25.90 12.70
CA LYS A 315 -15.24 -27.09 13.42
C LYS A 315 -15.89 -26.76 14.76
N LEU A 316 -15.33 -25.81 15.50
CA LEU A 316 -15.91 -25.38 16.79
C LEU A 316 -17.24 -24.63 16.59
N SER A 317 -17.29 -23.75 15.59
CA SER A 317 -18.52 -23.02 15.22
C SER A 317 -19.60 -24.01 14.74
N HIS A 318 -19.26 -24.99 13.90
CA HIS A 318 -20.21 -26.01 13.48
C HIS A 318 -20.79 -26.73 14.68
N ARG A 319 -19.94 -27.17 15.62
CA ARG A 319 -20.40 -27.86 16.85
C ARG A 319 -21.26 -26.98 17.76
N LYS A 320 -20.99 -25.64 17.78
CA LYS A 320 -21.71 -24.68 18.63
C LYS A 320 -23.08 -24.30 18.09
N TYR A 321 -23.22 -24.21 16.75
CA TYR A 321 -24.40 -23.62 16.13
C TYR A 321 -25.26 -24.62 15.31
N ILE A 322 -24.77 -25.81 15.02
CA ILE A 322 -25.47 -26.79 14.18
C ILE A 322 -25.72 -28.12 14.90
N SER A 323 -25.03 -28.39 16.00
CA SER A 323 -25.31 -29.52 16.92
C SER A 323 -26.04 -29.01 18.15
#